data_d837ac033ee6f62cca9a7c3caefaba0d
#
_entry.id   d837ac033ee6f62cca9a7c3caefaba0d
#
_cell.length_a   1.000
_cell.length_b   1.000
_cell.length_c   1.000
_cell.angle_alpha   90.00
_cell.angle_beta   90.00
_cell.angle_gamma   90.00
#
_symmetry.space_group_name_H-M   'P 1'
#
loop_
_entity.id
_entity.type
_entity.pdbx_description
1 polymer ?
#
loop_
_entity_poly.entity_id
_entity_poly.type
_entity_poly.pdbx_seq_one_letter_code
_entity_poly.pdbx_strand_id
1 'polypeptide(L)'
;YNPTYGFGKNGERKSSAFNFYHKPQFSLNHIWIIDDKSSLNTALYMSIGHGYGNSGQGINSAYANSWYGAANGKLRYDFRHADGTFAYDQVQELNEQSDAGSKMVMAQSFNDHIWYGLLSTYTRQLAKGLDFYAGLDVRSYKGTHTSKISDLYNGAYYTDLRYRSSVNPANNAAALDPNWQYEKLSIGDVVCRDYDSHIVQHGVFSQLEYSKDRITAFVSGTLATSCYWRYDRFYYDAAHAKSDKKNFASGSIKGGLNYNIDRYNNVFANVGYISRAPFFSGGVFLMSQSSNEINKDAVNEKAFSFELGYGLRYKWLYVALNAYFTKWMDKTTSKSGYMNNNTELYTMSMTGVNAKHMGVELDVVARPTPYVTLKGMLSLGNWRWDNNATAYFYNSATQPLANITTGAVASGVGAPDHLKFTLNQDGIHVGGSAQTTAAIGGDVKLLKMLHIGADYTYYARLYADYSLPTYGGGGELTLKEPWRVPAAG
;
A
#
# COMPACT_ATOMS: atom_id res chain seq x y z
N TYR A 1 8.34 -8.27 -21.73
CA TYR A 1 8.01 -7.21 -22.70
C TYR A 1 8.08 -5.83 -22.03
N ASN A 2 8.86 -4.91 -22.62
CA ASN A 2 8.97 -3.54 -22.15
C ASN A 2 8.26 -2.60 -23.16
N PRO A 3 7.05 -2.14 -22.89
CA PRO A 3 6.26 -1.33 -23.83
C PRO A 3 6.83 0.08 -24.03
N THR A 4 7.84 0.48 -23.25
CA THR A 4 8.46 1.81 -23.34
C THR A 4 9.84 1.79 -23.98
N TYR A 5 10.28 0.61 -24.46
CA TYR A 5 11.54 0.48 -25.19
C TYR A 5 11.41 1.04 -26.62
N GLY A 6 12.41 1.80 -27.05
CA GLY A 6 12.44 2.38 -28.37
C GLY A 6 13.74 3.12 -28.68
N PHE A 7 13.70 3.97 -29.70
CA PHE A 7 14.87 4.67 -30.23
C PHE A 7 14.59 6.16 -30.42
N GLY A 8 15.61 6.97 -30.16
CA GLY A 8 15.63 8.39 -30.50
C GLY A 8 16.12 8.65 -31.93
N LYS A 9 16.13 9.93 -32.34
CA LYS A 9 16.47 10.39 -33.73
C LYS A 9 17.85 9.91 -34.21
N ASN A 10 18.82 9.77 -33.31
CA ASN A 10 20.18 9.34 -33.64
C ASN A 10 20.38 7.82 -33.42
N GLY A 11 19.29 7.05 -33.29
CA GLY A 11 19.34 5.61 -33.05
C GLY A 11 19.73 5.23 -31.62
N GLU A 12 19.80 6.18 -30.71
CA GLU A 12 20.06 5.92 -29.29
C GLU A 12 18.92 5.14 -28.64
N ARG A 13 19.25 4.11 -27.90
CA ARG A 13 18.28 3.29 -27.16
C ARG A 13 17.74 4.08 -25.97
N LYS A 14 16.43 4.10 -25.85
CA LYS A 14 15.73 4.76 -24.75
C LYS A 14 14.69 3.82 -24.12
N SER A 15 14.39 4.04 -22.87
CA SER A 15 13.30 3.41 -22.14
C SER A 15 12.84 4.31 -21.00
N SER A 16 11.53 4.54 -20.89
CA SER A 16 10.97 5.26 -19.74
C SER A 16 10.75 4.34 -18.53
N ALA A 17 10.77 3.01 -18.70
CA ALA A 17 10.67 2.06 -17.61
C ALA A 17 12.00 1.96 -16.87
N PHE A 18 12.24 2.88 -15.97
CA PHE A 18 13.41 2.89 -15.10
C PHE A 18 13.00 3.10 -13.65
N ASN A 19 13.60 2.33 -12.76
CA ASN A 19 13.45 2.48 -11.32
C ASN A 19 14.79 2.19 -10.65
N PHE A 20 15.24 3.10 -9.82
CA PHE A 20 16.45 3.00 -9.02
C PHE A 20 16.11 3.20 -7.55
N TYR A 21 16.65 2.37 -6.69
CA TYR A 21 16.46 2.52 -5.26
C TYR A 21 17.66 2.01 -4.47
N HIS A 22 18.21 2.85 -3.59
CA HIS A 22 19.25 2.51 -2.64
C HIS A 22 18.76 2.79 -1.23
N LYS A 23 18.78 1.76 -0.37
CA LYS A 23 18.19 1.82 0.98
C LYS A 23 19.10 1.17 2.02
N PRO A 24 20.21 1.81 2.40
CA PRO A 24 21.03 1.32 3.52
C PRO A 24 20.23 1.34 4.82
N GLN A 25 20.51 0.36 5.66
CA GLN A 25 19.93 0.22 6.97
C GLN A 25 21.02 -0.02 8.00
N PHE A 26 20.95 0.68 9.12
CA PHE A 26 21.90 0.62 10.23
C PHE A 26 21.16 0.18 11.49
N SER A 27 21.81 -0.65 12.31
CA SER A 27 21.28 -1.05 13.60
C SER A 27 22.43 -1.14 14.62
N LEU A 28 22.22 -0.55 15.78
CA LEU A 28 23.05 -0.71 16.96
C LEU A 28 22.24 -1.43 18.02
N ASN A 29 22.67 -2.64 18.37
CA ASN A 29 21.99 -3.48 19.33
C ASN A 29 22.79 -3.53 20.63
N HIS A 30 22.11 -3.24 21.75
CA HIS A 30 22.66 -3.32 23.10
C HIS A 30 21.88 -4.37 23.87
N ILE A 31 22.60 -5.33 24.47
CA ILE A 31 22.04 -6.38 25.30
C ILE A 31 22.64 -6.21 26.68
N TRP A 32 21.80 -5.95 27.68
CA TRP A 32 22.18 -5.87 29.06
C TRP A 32 21.55 -7.04 29.85
N ILE A 33 22.38 -7.96 30.30
CA ILE A 33 22.00 -9.01 31.24
C ILE A 33 22.08 -8.40 32.65
N ILE A 34 20.91 -8.13 33.23
CA ILE A 34 20.81 -7.46 34.53
C ILE A 34 21.09 -8.45 35.64
N ASP A 35 20.46 -9.62 35.56
CA ASP A 35 20.65 -10.77 36.43
C ASP A 35 20.28 -12.08 35.71
N ASP A 36 20.33 -13.23 36.37
CA ASP A 36 20.04 -14.56 35.81
C ASP A 36 18.59 -14.69 35.27
N LYS A 37 17.70 -13.77 35.62
CA LYS A 37 16.27 -13.81 35.27
C LYS A 37 15.81 -12.61 34.48
N SER A 38 16.64 -11.60 34.30
CA SER A 38 16.22 -10.37 33.62
C SER A 38 17.28 -9.81 32.66
N SER A 39 16.79 -9.30 31.55
CA SER A 39 17.61 -8.62 30.55
C SER A 39 16.87 -7.42 29.93
N LEU A 40 17.66 -6.46 29.42
CA LEU A 40 17.18 -5.35 28.64
C LEU A 40 17.86 -5.37 27.26
N ASN A 41 17.07 -5.50 26.23
CA ASN A 41 17.53 -5.49 24.85
C ASN A 41 17.05 -4.20 24.18
N THR A 42 17.99 -3.40 23.67
CA THR A 42 17.70 -2.12 23.02
C THR A 42 18.32 -2.08 21.65
N ALA A 43 17.52 -1.80 20.63
CA ALA A 43 17.94 -1.59 19.26
C ALA A 43 17.70 -0.12 18.87
N LEU A 44 18.76 0.59 18.51
CA LEU A 44 18.70 1.84 17.76
C LEU A 44 18.82 1.50 16.29
N TYR A 45 17.92 2.01 15.47
CA TYR A 45 17.94 1.73 14.02
C TYR A 45 17.71 2.99 13.21
N MET A 46 18.30 3.00 12.00
CA MET A 46 18.11 4.08 11.02
C MET A 46 18.14 3.49 9.62
N SER A 47 17.30 4.05 8.74
CA SER A 47 17.37 3.79 7.30
C SER A 47 17.31 5.11 6.54
N ILE A 48 18.15 5.24 5.52
CA ILE A 48 18.18 6.37 4.59
C ILE A 48 17.92 5.79 3.20
N GLY A 49 16.80 6.15 2.60
CA GLY A 49 16.43 5.71 1.26
C GLY A 49 16.54 6.84 0.26
N HIS A 50 17.15 6.56 -0.87
CA HIS A 50 17.19 7.43 -2.03
C HIS A 50 16.79 6.63 -3.26
N GLY A 51 15.83 7.14 -4.02
CA GLY A 51 15.40 6.44 -5.21
C GLY A 51 14.36 7.19 -6.01
N TYR A 52 14.30 6.83 -7.29
CA TYR A 52 13.34 7.41 -8.22
C TYR A 52 12.91 6.42 -9.28
N GLY A 53 11.74 6.66 -9.83
CA GLY A 53 11.27 6.04 -11.06
C GLY A 53 11.03 7.11 -12.12
N ASN A 54 11.21 6.75 -13.39
CA ASN A 54 10.86 7.64 -14.47
C ASN A 54 9.34 7.80 -14.55
N SER A 55 8.90 9.03 -14.81
CA SER A 55 7.50 9.41 -14.94
C SER A 55 7.35 10.36 -16.13
N GLY A 56 6.75 9.88 -17.20
CA GLY A 56 6.49 10.67 -18.39
C GLY A 56 5.46 11.77 -18.10
N GLN A 57 5.79 13.00 -18.44
CA GLN A 57 4.94 14.17 -18.26
C GLN A 57 4.54 14.74 -19.63
N GLY A 58 3.45 15.50 -19.65
CA GLY A 58 2.97 16.18 -20.84
C GLY A 58 2.29 17.48 -20.46
N ILE A 59 2.36 18.47 -21.35
CA ILE A 59 1.76 19.80 -21.18
C ILE A 59 0.23 19.71 -20.93
N ASN A 60 -0.37 18.59 -21.36
CA ASN A 60 -1.77 18.24 -21.08
C ASN A 60 -1.91 16.72 -20.86
N SER A 61 -3.12 16.29 -20.47
CA SER A 61 -3.41 14.89 -20.19
C SER A 61 -3.26 13.96 -21.39
N ALA A 62 -3.47 14.44 -22.62
CA ALA A 62 -3.33 13.65 -23.83
C ALA A 62 -1.88 13.23 -24.02
N TYR A 63 -0.94 14.17 -24.00
CA TYR A 63 0.49 13.89 -24.10
C TYR A 63 1.03 13.08 -22.91
N ALA A 64 0.59 13.38 -21.69
CA ALA A 64 1.00 12.61 -20.52
C ALA A 64 0.57 11.13 -20.62
N ASN A 65 -0.64 10.86 -21.12
CA ASN A 65 -1.15 9.50 -21.27
C ASN A 65 -0.47 8.72 -22.40
N SER A 66 0.09 9.41 -23.40
CA SER A 66 0.77 8.76 -24.54
C SER A 66 2.02 7.98 -24.11
N TRP A 67 2.66 8.36 -22.98
CA TRP A 67 3.80 7.62 -22.42
C TRP A 67 3.49 6.17 -22.05
N TYR A 68 2.26 5.86 -21.68
CA TYR A 68 1.90 4.57 -21.09
C TYR A 68 1.21 3.60 -22.06
N GLY A 69 0.96 4.04 -23.30
CA GLY A 69 0.36 3.19 -24.34
C GLY A 69 -1.09 2.75 -24.06
N ALA A 70 -1.71 3.24 -23.00
CA ALA A 70 -3.11 2.96 -22.69
C ALA A 70 -3.72 4.12 -21.89
N ALA A 71 -4.99 4.43 -22.15
CA ALA A 71 -5.79 5.38 -21.39
C ALA A 71 -7.22 4.85 -21.27
N ASN A 72 -7.80 4.87 -20.07
CA ASN A 72 -9.16 4.41 -19.78
C ASN A 72 -9.46 2.99 -20.33
N GLY A 73 -8.51 2.06 -20.15
CA GLY A 73 -8.64 0.69 -20.62
C GLY A 73 -8.52 0.48 -22.13
N LYS A 74 -8.26 1.54 -22.91
CA LYS A 74 -8.05 1.45 -24.36
C LYS A 74 -6.56 1.57 -24.67
N LEU A 75 -6.06 0.73 -25.57
CA LEU A 75 -4.71 0.84 -26.11
C LEU A 75 -4.57 2.16 -26.89
N ARG A 76 -3.41 2.81 -26.71
CA ARG A 76 -3.00 3.98 -27.49
C ARG A 76 -1.78 3.62 -28.31
N TYR A 77 -1.80 4.02 -29.56
CA TYR A 77 -0.71 3.79 -30.50
C TYR A 77 0.02 5.07 -30.87
N ASP A 78 -0.30 6.19 -30.20
CA ASP A 78 0.44 7.44 -30.35
C ASP A 78 1.92 7.19 -30.00
N PHE A 79 2.81 7.75 -30.80
CA PHE A 79 4.25 7.58 -30.61
C PHE A 79 4.71 6.11 -30.58
N ARG A 80 4.22 5.32 -31.55
CA ARG A 80 4.63 3.92 -31.78
C ARG A 80 5.03 3.71 -33.22
N HIS A 81 6.17 3.03 -33.43
CA HIS A 81 6.53 2.50 -34.74
C HIS A 81 5.73 1.24 -35.07
N ALA A 82 5.75 0.85 -36.35
CA ALA A 82 5.01 -0.32 -36.83
C ALA A 82 5.47 -1.66 -36.16
N ASP A 83 6.69 -1.73 -35.68
CA ASP A 83 7.25 -2.85 -34.93
C ASP A 83 6.84 -2.86 -33.44
N GLY A 84 6.06 -1.86 -33.00
CA GLY A 84 5.57 -1.70 -31.63
C GLY A 84 6.56 -1.03 -30.67
N THR A 85 7.74 -0.61 -31.12
CA THR A 85 8.69 0.15 -30.29
C THR A 85 8.17 1.56 -30.04
N PHE A 86 8.56 2.18 -28.92
CA PHE A 86 8.17 3.55 -28.61
C PHE A 86 8.98 4.54 -29.44
N ALA A 87 8.30 5.47 -30.11
CA ALA A 87 8.89 6.41 -31.06
C ALA A 87 9.41 7.68 -30.35
N TYR A 88 10.55 7.57 -29.65
CA TYR A 88 11.21 8.73 -29.01
C TYR A 88 11.66 9.78 -30.02
N ASP A 89 12.03 9.36 -31.24
CA ASP A 89 12.33 10.23 -32.37
C ASP A 89 11.16 11.16 -32.70
N GLN A 90 9.93 10.64 -32.73
CA GLN A 90 8.72 11.47 -32.98
C GLN A 90 8.45 12.42 -31.80
N VAL A 91 8.73 12.02 -30.56
CA VAL A 91 8.63 12.92 -29.39
C VAL A 91 9.66 14.04 -29.50
N GLN A 92 10.89 13.74 -29.89
CA GLN A 92 11.95 14.73 -30.10
C GLN A 92 11.56 15.70 -31.22
N GLU A 93 11.05 15.22 -32.35
CA GLU A 93 10.58 16.05 -33.45
C GLU A 93 9.41 16.96 -33.05
N LEU A 94 8.41 16.40 -32.32
CA LEU A 94 7.29 17.18 -31.79
C LEU A 94 7.76 18.35 -30.91
N ASN A 95 8.78 18.12 -30.06
CA ASN A 95 9.28 19.12 -29.16
C ASN A 95 10.15 20.17 -29.87
N GLU A 96 10.99 19.76 -30.83
CA GLU A 96 11.80 20.66 -31.64
C GLU A 96 10.96 21.64 -32.48
N GLN A 97 9.84 21.17 -33.04
CA GLN A 97 8.91 21.97 -33.85
C GLN A 97 8.01 22.88 -33.01
N SER A 98 8.07 22.82 -31.70
CA SER A 98 7.18 23.56 -30.80
C SER A 98 7.81 24.86 -30.31
N ASP A 99 7.32 25.99 -30.73
CA ASP A 99 7.71 27.34 -30.25
C ASP A 99 7.31 27.54 -28.78
N ALA A 100 6.34 26.77 -28.28
CA ALA A 100 5.84 26.81 -26.88
C ALA A 100 6.57 25.87 -25.94
N GLY A 101 7.78 25.42 -26.31
CA GLY A 101 8.56 24.46 -25.51
C GLY A 101 8.11 23.02 -25.69
N SER A 102 8.69 22.11 -24.89
CA SER A 102 8.42 20.67 -24.97
C SER A 102 6.96 20.35 -24.66
N LYS A 103 6.34 19.51 -25.48
CA LYS A 103 5.00 18.97 -25.25
C LYS A 103 5.01 17.74 -24.36
N MET A 104 6.10 16.96 -24.44
CA MET A 104 6.32 15.74 -23.69
C MET A 104 7.74 15.73 -23.09
N VAL A 105 7.86 15.47 -21.81
CA VAL A 105 9.16 15.42 -21.09
C VAL A 105 9.21 14.21 -20.18
N MET A 106 10.41 13.80 -19.80
CA MET A 106 10.62 12.81 -18.74
C MET A 106 10.95 13.51 -17.44
N ALA A 107 10.31 13.10 -16.37
CA ALA A 107 10.66 13.47 -15.02
C ALA A 107 11.10 12.25 -14.22
N GLN A 108 11.95 12.47 -13.23
CA GLN A 108 12.29 11.52 -12.18
C GLN A 108 11.42 11.80 -10.95
N SER A 109 10.61 10.81 -10.59
CA SER A 109 9.74 10.84 -9.41
C SER A 109 10.51 10.27 -8.23
N PHE A 110 11.13 11.12 -7.45
CA PHE A 110 11.89 10.77 -6.26
C PHE A 110 10.97 10.39 -5.11
N ASN A 111 11.35 9.34 -4.38
CA ASN A 111 10.70 8.87 -3.15
C ASN A 111 11.79 8.58 -2.12
N ASP A 112 12.38 9.64 -1.61
CA ASP A 112 13.43 9.57 -0.61
C ASP A 112 12.83 9.40 0.77
N HIS A 113 13.58 8.80 1.69
CA HIS A 113 13.16 8.77 3.08
C HIS A 113 14.33 8.74 4.05
N ILE A 114 14.08 9.23 5.23
CA ILE A 114 14.86 8.96 6.42
C ILE A 114 13.91 8.51 7.52
N TRP A 115 14.22 7.39 8.16
CA TRP A 115 13.53 6.97 9.36
C TRP A 115 14.51 6.41 10.37
N TYR A 116 14.24 6.66 11.61
CA TYR A 116 15.02 6.18 12.73
C TYR A 116 14.11 5.90 13.91
N GLY A 117 14.59 5.04 14.78
CA GLY A 117 13.80 4.67 15.94
C GLY A 117 14.60 3.91 16.99
N LEU A 118 13.93 3.68 18.07
CA LEU A 118 14.40 2.92 19.22
C LEU A 118 13.33 1.90 19.60
N LEU A 119 13.75 0.64 19.69
CA LEU A 119 12.96 -0.45 20.26
C LEU A 119 13.71 -0.97 21.48
N SER A 120 13.05 -0.96 22.65
CA SER A 120 13.63 -1.49 23.88
C SER A 120 12.69 -2.48 24.52
N THR A 121 13.20 -3.65 24.87
CA THR A 121 12.44 -4.73 25.49
C THR A 121 13.12 -5.21 26.76
N TYR A 122 12.41 -5.09 27.86
CA TYR A 122 12.75 -5.71 29.14
C TYR A 122 12.11 -7.08 29.22
N THR A 123 12.88 -8.08 29.59
CA THR A 123 12.43 -9.46 29.80
C THR A 123 12.72 -9.86 31.24
N ARG A 124 11.78 -10.52 31.91
CA ARG A 124 11.96 -11.05 33.24
C ARG A 124 11.23 -12.35 33.44
N GLN A 125 11.93 -13.36 33.93
CA GLN A 125 11.33 -14.57 34.48
C GLN A 125 10.80 -14.29 35.88
N LEU A 126 9.47 -14.14 36.01
CA LEU A 126 8.81 -13.85 37.31
C LEU A 126 8.78 -15.07 38.21
N ALA A 127 8.57 -16.25 37.63
CA ALA A 127 8.59 -17.56 38.30
C ALA A 127 8.98 -18.64 37.28
N LYS A 128 9.20 -19.87 37.75
CA LYS A 128 9.48 -20.99 36.83
C LYS A 128 8.30 -21.19 35.86
N GLY A 129 8.55 -20.98 34.57
CA GLY A 129 7.54 -21.05 33.49
C GLY A 129 6.60 -19.84 33.43
N LEU A 130 6.94 -18.70 34.03
CA LEU A 130 6.20 -17.46 33.92
C LEU A 130 7.15 -16.33 33.52
N ASP A 131 7.04 -15.90 32.27
CA ASP A 131 7.91 -14.88 31.69
C ASP A 131 7.10 -13.61 31.39
N PHE A 132 7.71 -12.47 31.70
CA PHE A 132 7.16 -11.15 31.48
C PHE A 132 8.05 -10.37 30.52
N TYR A 133 7.40 -9.72 29.54
CA TYR A 133 8.02 -8.84 28.58
C TYR A 133 7.32 -7.48 28.63
N ALA A 134 8.08 -6.40 28.61
CA ALA A 134 7.55 -5.06 28.46
C ALA A 134 8.53 -4.21 27.66
N GLY A 135 8.04 -3.30 26.88
CA GLY A 135 8.92 -2.47 26.08
C GLY A 135 8.26 -1.25 25.49
N LEU A 136 9.08 -0.50 24.80
CA LEU A 136 8.69 0.72 24.08
C LEU A 136 9.24 0.69 22.66
N ASP A 137 8.47 1.29 21.75
CA ASP A 137 8.85 1.55 20.34
C ASP A 137 8.62 3.03 20.05
N VAL A 138 9.67 3.72 19.64
CA VAL A 138 9.60 5.12 19.20
C VAL A 138 10.19 5.20 17.81
N ARG A 139 9.45 5.83 16.88
CA ARG A 139 9.87 5.93 15.48
C ARG A 139 9.52 7.29 14.90
N SER A 140 10.45 7.86 14.15
CA SER A 140 10.25 9.04 13.33
C SER A 140 10.53 8.70 11.87
N TYR A 141 9.63 9.07 10.99
CA TYR A 141 9.73 8.89 9.55
C TYR A 141 9.50 10.21 8.85
N LYS A 142 10.36 10.52 7.88
CA LYS A 142 10.19 11.57 6.89
C LYS A 142 10.35 10.96 5.51
N GLY A 143 9.32 11.07 4.66
CA GLY A 143 9.39 10.75 3.25
C GLY A 143 9.37 12.03 2.42
N THR A 144 10.30 12.18 1.49
CA THR A 144 10.37 13.32 0.56
C THR A 144 9.96 12.85 -0.83
N HIS A 145 8.96 13.50 -1.38
CA HIS A 145 8.35 13.17 -2.67
C HIS A 145 8.48 14.36 -3.61
N THR A 146 9.45 14.31 -4.51
CA THR A 146 9.77 15.38 -5.45
C THR A 146 9.79 14.84 -6.87
N SER A 147 9.30 15.61 -7.83
CA SER A 147 9.42 15.27 -9.25
C SER A 147 10.26 16.32 -9.96
N LYS A 148 11.29 15.91 -10.71
CA LYS A 148 12.21 16.81 -11.41
C LYS A 148 12.37 16.40 -12.86
N ILE A 149 12.42 17.38 -13.77
CA ILE A 149 12.67 17.15 -15.20
C ILE A 149 14.03 16.47 -15.37
N SER A 150 14.08 15.38 -16.15
CA SER A 150 15.31 14.65 -16.46
C SER A 150 15.66 14.66 -17.96
N ASP A 151 14.68 14.82 -18.83
CA ASP A 151 14.89 14.90 -20.30
C ASP A 151 13.80 15.77 -20.93
N LEU A 152 14.19 16.78 -21.68
CA LEU A 152 13.32 17.67 -22.45
C LEU A 152 13.02 17.13 -23.86
N TYR A 153 13.65 16.04 -24.28
CA TYR A 153 13.56 15.45 -25.62
C TYR A 153 13.71 16.49 -26.73
N ASN A 154 14.85 17.18 -26.72
CA ASN A 154 15.27 18.21 -27.68
C ASN A 154 14.43 19.52 -27.66
N GLY A 155 13.48 19.68 -26.77
CA GLY A 155 12.78 20.95 -26.60
C GLY A 155 13.62 21.95 -25.81
N ALA A 156 13.35 23.23 -26.00
CA ALA A 156 14.13 24.31 -25.38
C ALA A 156 13.82 24.49 -23.88
N TYR A 157 12.59 24.21 -23.46
CA TYR A 157 12.09 24.32 -22.07
C TYR A 157 10.79 23.55 -21.93
N TYR A 158 10.28 23.43 -20.71
CA TYR A 158 8.95 22.88 -20.42
C TYR A 158 8.14 23.89 -19.60
N THR A 159 6.81 23.91 -19.78
CA THR A 159 5.88 24.65 -18.91
C THR A 159 4.94 23.68 -18.22
N ASP A 160 4.89 23.71 -16.89
CA ASP A 160 4.08 22.77 -16.08
C ASP A 160 2.61 23.24 -15.92
N LEU A 161 1.97 23.55 -17.06
CA LEU A 161 0.61 24.07 -17.11
C LEU A 161 -0.39 23.14 -16.41
N ARG A 162 -0.22 21.84 -16.58
CA ARG A 162 -1.14 20.83 -16.06
C ARG A 162 -1.29 20.87 -14.55
N TYR A 163 -0.22 21.13 -13.82
CA TYR A 163 -0.23 21.12 -12.37
C TYR A 163 -0.27 22.52 -11.78
N ARG A 164 0.46 23.48 -12.35
CA ARG A 164 0.49 24.84 -11.84
C ARG A 164 -0.86 25.56 -12.00
N SER A 165 -1.62 25.28 -13.07
CA SER A 165 -2.98 25.84 -13.24
C SER A 165 -3.98 25.39 -12.16
N SER A 166 -3.69 24.29 -11.46
CA SER A 166 -4.54 23.79 -10.37
C SER A 166 -4.13 24.29 -8.98
N VAL A 167 -3.06 25.07 -8.88
CA VAL A 167 -2.61 25.66 -7.60
C VAL A 167 -3.56 26.77 -7.17
N ASN A 168 -4.09 26.62 -5.95
CA ASN A 168 -4.99 27.62 -5.38
C ASN A 168 -4.20 28.87 -4.92
N PRO A 169 -4.52 30.06 -5.45
CA PRO A 169 -3.85 31.31 -5.04
C PRO A 169 -3.95 31.63 -3.53
N ALA A 170 -4.97 31.12 -2.86
CA ALA A 170 -5.10 31.28 -1.40
C ALA A 170 -4.06 30.44 -0.62
N ASN A 171 -3.51 29.41 -1.25
CA ASN A 171 -2.49 28.55 -0.66
C ASN A 171 -1.08 28.91 -1.11
N ASN A 172 -0.94 29.45 -2.32
CA ASN A 172 0.34 29.85 -2.88
C ASN A 172 0.20 31.16 -3.67
N ALA A 173 0.72 32.23 -3.10
CA ALA A 173 0.64 33.57 -3.68
C ALA A 173 1.29 33.68 -5.07
N ALA A 174 2.23 32.80 -5.44
CA ALA A 174 2.80 32.79 -6.77
C ALA A 174 1.73 32.53 -7.87
N ALA A 175 0.67 31.82 -7.55
CA ALA A 175 -0.44 31.56 -8.48
C ALA A 175 -1.32 32.80 -8.76
N LEU A 176 -1.10 33.92 -8.09
CA LEU A 176 -1.72 35.22 -8.41
C LEU A 176 -1.10 35.84 -9.67
N ASP A 177 0.16 35.50 -9.98
CA ASP A 177 0.80 35.94 -11.22
C ASP A 177 0.37 35.01 -12.39
N PRO A 178 -0.37 35.53 -13.39
CA PRO A 178 -0.79 34.74 -14.53
C PRO A 178 0.38 34.14 -15.34
N ASN A 179 1.58 34.72 -15.24
CA ASN A 179 2.76 34.25 -15.95
C ASN A 179 3.45 33.08 -15.23
N TRP A 180 3.21 32.89 -13.94
CA TRP A 180 3.87 31.84 -13.15
C TRP A 180 3.62 30.42 -13.71
N GLN A 181 2.43 30.15 -14.22
CA GLN A 181 2.13 28.85 -14.85
C GLN A 181 2.86 28.60 -16.16
N TYR A 182 3.34 29.69 -16.81
CA TYR A 182 4.09 29.66 -18.06
C TYR A 182 5.62 29.79 -17.85
N GLU A 183 6.07 29.73 -16.60
CA GLU A 183 7.51 29.74 -16.31
C GLU A 183 8.23 28.64 -17.09
N LYS A 184 9.35 29.02 -17.73
CA LYS A 184 10.17 28.12 -18.55
C LYS A 184 11.07 27.30 -17.66
N LEU A 185 10.80 26.00 -17.59
CA LEU A 185 11.49 25.03 -16.77
C LEU A 185 12.53 24.25 -17.56
N SER A 186 13.65 23.95 -16.94
CA SER A 186 14.82 23.24 -17.47
C SER A 186 15.01 21.89 -16.78
N ILE A 187 15.98 21.11 -17.26
CA ILE A 187 16.37 19.86 -16.59
C ILE A 187 16.81 20.14 -15.14
N GLY A 188 16.30 19.38 -14.21
CA GLY A 188 16.51 19.52 -12.76
C GLY A 188 15.44 20.34 -12.03
N ASP A 189 14.62 21.12 -12.77
CA ASP A 189 13.55 21.89 -12.16
C ASP A 189 12.39 21.00 -11.70
N VAL A 190 11.70 21.47 -10.66
CA VAL A 190 10.58 20.75 -10.03
C VAL A 190 9.32 20.89 -10.88
N VAL A 191 8.63 19.77 -11.07
CA VAL A 191 7.33 19.66 -11.73
C VAL A 191 6.38 18.79 -10.91
N CYS A 192 5.10 18.99 -11.06
CA CYS A 192 4.02 18.16 -10.52
C CYS A 192 3.88 18.19 -9.01
N ARG A 193 4.95 18.06 -8.23
CA ARG A 193 4.92 17.95 -6.78
C ARG A 193 6.29 18.12 -6.12
N ASP A 194 6.26 18.68 -4.92
CA ASP A 194 7.40 18.66 -3.98
C ASP A 194 6.88 18.75 -2.55
N TYR A 195 6.86 17.62 -1.83
CA TYR A 195 6.37 17.60 -0.45
C TYR A 195 7.09 16.58 0.42
N ASP A 196 7.07 16.83 1.73
CA ASP A 196 7.49 15.87 2.75
C ASP A 196 6.27 15.31 3.48
N SER A 197 6.27 14.00 3.71
CA SER A 197 5.37 13.30 4.61
C SER A 197 6.09 13.02 5.93
N HIS A 198 5.46 13.36 7.06
CA HIS A 198 6.02 13.14 8.39
C HIS A 198 5.11 12.23 9.20
N ILE A 199 5.69 11.23 9.84
CA ILE A 199 5.01 10.31 10.74
C ILE A 199 5.88 10.10 11.98
N VAL A 200 5.32 10.39 13.16
CA VAL A 200 5.97 10.09 14.43
C VAL A 200 5.08 9.12 15.20
N GLN A 201 5.67 8.05 15.67
CA GLN A 201 4.97 6.98 16.39
C GLN A 201 5.64 6.73 17.74
N HIS A 202 4.82 6.54 18.77
CA HIS A 202 5.22 6.13 20.10
C HIS A 202 4.34 4.98 20.53
N GLY A 203 4.93 3.92 21.04
CA GLY A 203 4.21 2.75 21.51
C GLY A 203 4.83 2.14 22.75
N VAL A 204 3.99 1.54 23.57
CA VAL A 204 4.38 0.66 24.65
C VAL A 204 3.69 -0.68 24.46
N PHE A 205 4.34 -1.74 24.87
CA PHE A 205 3.79 -3.09 24.80
C PHE A 205 4.17 -3.90 26.02
N SER A 206 3.34 -4.88 26.35
CA SER A 206 3.69 -5.89 27.32
C SER A 206 3.09 -7.25 26.96
N GLN A 207 3.74 -8.31 27.45
CA GLN A 207 3.29 -9.69 27.31
C GLN A 207 3.60 -10.45 28.60
N LEU A 208 2.66 -11.29 28.99
CA LEU A 208 2.86 -12.31 30.01
C LEU A 208 2.71 -13.67 29.33
N GLU A 209 3.69 -14.54 29.56
CA GLU A 209 3.71 -15.89 28.99
C GLU A 209 3.84 -16.91 30.14
N TYR A 210 2.96 -17.89 30.15
CA TYR A 210 2.97 -19.00 31.10
C TYR A 210 3.19 -20.30 30.35
N SER A 211 4.21 -21.06 30.77
CA SER A 211 4.53 -22.39 30.21
C SER A 211 4.85 -23.36 31.32
N LYS A 212 3.95 -24.28 31.53
CA LYS A 212 4.13 -25.34 32.54
C LYS A 212 3.44 -26.62 32.11
N ASP A 213 4.14 -27.74 32.23
CA ASP A 213 3.67 -29.08 31.93
C ASP A 213 3.12 -29.17 30.47
N ARG A 214 1.81 -29.25 30.34
CA ARG A 214 1.11 -29.40 29.07
C ARG A 214 0.51 -28.09 28.53
N ILE A 215 0.60 -27.02 29.28
CA ILE A 215 -0.06 -25.76 28.98
C ILE A 215 0.97 -24.69 28.66
N THR A 216 0.78 -24.00 27.55
CA THR A 216 1.42 -22.70 27.26
C THR A 216 0.33 -21.70 26.94
N ALA A 217 0.35 -20.56 27.63
CA ALA A 217 -0.62 -19.48 27.40
C ALA A 217 0.10 -18.14 27.38
N PHE A 218 -0.42 -17.20 26.63
CA PHE A 218 0.05 -15.81 26.66
C PHE A 218 -1.10 -14.82 26.59
N VAL A 219 -0.84 -13.64 27.13
CA VAL A 219 -1.63 -12.44 26.87
C VAL A 219 -0.66 -11.30 26.55
N SER A 220 -0.96 -10.54 25.52
CA SER A 220 -0.17 -9.37 25.14
C SER A 220 -1.05 -8.18 24.82
N GLY A 221 -0.53 -6.98 25.07
CA GLY A 221 -1.19 -5.74 24.77
C GLY A 221 -0.21 -4.69 24.25
N THR A 222 -0.70 -3.81 23.36
CA THR A 222 0.03 -2.64 22.89
C THR A 222 -0.85 -1.42 22.97
N LEU A 223 -0.25 -0.27 23.28
CA LEU A 223 -0.86 1.04 23.15
C LEU A 223 0.13 1.92 22.39
N ALA A 224 -0.36 2.64 21.40
CA ALA A 224 0.48 3.48 20.56
C ALA A 224 -0.25 4.75 20.11
N THR A 225 0.53 5.74 19.76
CA THR A 225 0.06 6.96 19.10
C THR A 225 0.82 7.18 17.80
N SER A 226 0.13 7.70 16.80
CA SER A 226 0.72 8.10 15.51
C SER A 226 0.33 9.53 15.22
N CYS A 227 1.32 10.40 14.99
CA CYS A 227 1.15 11.80 14.64
C CYS A 227 1.58 12.00 13.19
N TYR A 228 0.72 12.60 12.38
CA TYR A 228 0.91 12.83 10.95
C TYR A 228 0.88 14.32 10.65
N TRP A 229 1.77 14.78 9.75
CA TRP A 229 1.69 16.09 9.12
C TRP A 229 2.42 16.08 7.78
N ARG A 230 2.14 17.09 6.96
CA ARG A 230 2.69 17.28 5.63
C ARG A 230 3.37 18.65 5.55
N TYR A 231 4.38 18.76 4.70
CA TYR A 231 5.05 20.00 4.35
C TYR A 231 5.19 20.05 2.84
N ASP A 232 4.53 21.01 2.18
CA ASP A 232 4.49 21.14 0.73
C ASP A 232 5.25 22.40 0.27
N ARG A 233 5.92 22.30 -0.86
CA ARG A 233 6.70 23.40 -1.48
C ARG A 233 6.27 23.68 -2.93
N PHE A 234 5.26 22.97 -3.44
CA PHE A 234 4.75 23.13 -4.80
C PHE A 234 3.35 23.78 -4.81
N TYR A 235 2.40 23.18 -4.11
CA TYR A 235 1.03 23.68 -4.03
C TYR A 235 0.82 24.77 -2.98
N TYR A 236 1.77 24.95 -2.08
CA TYR A 236 1.70 25.89 -0.97
C TYR A 236 2.97 26.75 -0.92
N ASP A 237 2.82 28.04 -0.63
CA ASP A 237 3.94 28.91 -0.32
C ASP A 237 4.49 28.68 1.10
N ALA A 238 5.58 29.36 1.44
CA ALA A 238 6.27 29.15 2.72
C ALA A 238 5.38 29.41 3.96
N ALA A 239 4.37 30.31 3.84
CA ALA A 239 3.45 30.63 4.92
C ALA A 239 2.41 29.53 5.17
N HIS A 240 2.05 28.78 4.13
CA HIS A 240 1.01 27.77 4.15
C HIS A 240 1.55 26.33 3.97
N ALA A 241 2.88 26.15 3.83
CA ALA A 241 3.52 24.89 3.47
C ALA A 241 3.23 23.75 4.45
N LYS A 242 3.05 24.04 5.73
CA LYS A 242 2.88 23.04 6.78
C LYS A 242 1.40 22.80 7.09
N SER A 243 0.96 21.54 6.97
CA SER A 243 -0.38 21.14 7.40
C SER A 243 -0.54 21.15 8.91
N ASP A 244 -1.77 21.12 9.38
CA ASP A 244 -2.09 20.71 10.74
C ASP A 244 -1.56 19.33 11.05
N LYS A 245 -1.43 19.04 12.36
CA LYS A 245 -1.08 17.71 12.85
C LYS A 245 -2.32 16.91 13.19
N LYS A 246 -2.36 15.64 12.77
CA LYS A 246 -3.41 14.69 13.14
C LYS A 246 -2.83 13.55 13.95
N ASN A 247 -3.44 13.31 15.12
CA ASN A 247 -3.04 12.23 16.03
C ASN A 247 -4.08 11.12 16.02
N PHE A 248 -3.60 9.87 16.09
CA PHE A 248 -4.42 8.67 16.24
C PHE A 248 -3.88 7.85 17.40
N ALA A 249 -4.76 7.47 18.32
CA ALA A 249 -4.48 6.43 19.31
C ALA A 249 -4.77 5.08 18.67
N SER A 250 -3.90 4.11 18.89
CA SER A 250 -4.01 2.75 18.36
C SER A 250 -3.58 1.75 19.41
N GLY A 251 -3.88 0.46 19.19
CA GLY A 251 -3.47 -0.57 20.13
C GLY A 251 -3.91 -1.95 19.71
N SER A 252 -3.48 -2.94 20.47
CA SER A 252 -3.90 -4.32 20.27
C SER A 252 -3.98 -5.05 21.61
N ILE A 253 -4.85 -6.05 21.64
CA ILE A 253 -4.85 -7.09 22.67
C ILE A 253 -4.89 -8.44 21.99
N LYS A 254 -4.06 -9.38 22.45
CA LYS A 254 -3.97 -10.74 21.90
C LYS A 254 -3.81 -11.71 23.06
N GLY A 255 -4.36 -12.90 22.89
CA GLY A 255 -4.15 -14.00 23.82
C GLY A 255 -4.18 -15.32 23.08
N GLY A 256 -3.47 -16.29 23.63
CA GLY A 256 -3.41 -17.63 23.07
C GLY A 256 -3.21 -18.68 24.15
N LEU A 257 -3.71 -19.87 23.86
CA LEU A 257 -3.58 -21.05 24.68
C LEU A 257 -3.18 -22.23 23.81
N ASN A 258 -2.14 -22.94 24.19
CA ASN A 258 -1.79 -24.25 23.63
C ASN A 258 -1.88 -25.31 24.72
N TYR A 259 -2.49 -26.46 24.41
CA TYR A 259 -2.54 -27.63 25.26
C TYR A 259 -1.93 -28.84 24.56
N ASN A 260 -0.85 -29.36 25.11
CA ASN A 260 -0.22 -30.60 24.68
C ASN A 260 -1.02 -31.79 25.22
N ILE A 261 -1.84 -32.43 24.39
CA ILE A 261 -2.63 -33.62 24.76
C ILE A 261 -1.69 -34.73 25.20
N ASP A 262 -0.63 -34.95 24.41
CA ASP A 262 0.48 -35.83 24.68
C ASP A 262 1.77 -35.29 24.03
N ARG A 263 2.81 -36.13 23.95
CA ARG A 263 4.11 -35.74 23.36
C ARG A 263 4.07 -35.52 21.84
N TYR A 264 2.99 -35.89 21.19
CA TYR A 264 2.84 -35.80 19.74
C TYR A 264 1.74 -34.87 19.30
N ASN A 265 0.72 -34.67 20.12
CA ASN A 265 -0.52 -34.00 19.79
C ASN A 265 -0.71 -32.74 20.62
N ASN A 266 -1.05 -31.66 19.97
CA ASN A 266 -1.46 -30.42 20.64
C ASN A 266 -2.67 -29.79 19.95
N VAL A 267 -3.40 -29.01 20.72
CA VAL A 267 -4.44 -28.09 20.25
C VAL A 267 -4.12 -26.69 20.73
N PHE A 268 -4.47 -25.69 19.92
CA PHE A 268 -4.29 -24.30 20.32
C PHE A 268 -5.47 -23.44 19.90
N ALA A 269 -5.65 -22.34 20.60
CA ALA A 269 -6.58 -21.28 20.24
C ALA A 269 -5.91 -19.92 20.42
N ASN A 270 -6.12 -19.01 19.47
CA ASN A 270 -5.65 -17.64 19.53
C ASN A 270 -6.82 -16.69 19.29
N VAL A 271 -6.81 -15.55 19.97
CA VAL A 271 -7.73 -14.45 19.74
C VAL A 271 -6.96 -13.13 19.72
N GLY A 272 -7.35 -12.23 18.87
CA GLY A 272 -6.73 -10.92 18.78
C GLY A 272 -7.67 -9.84 18.30
N TYR A 273 -7.48 -8.65 18.85
CA TYR A 273 -8.10 -7.43 18.36
C TYR A 273 -7.03 -6.37 18.16
N ILE A 274 -7.04 -5.74 17.00
CA ILE A 274 -6.06 -4.72 16.60
C ILE A 274 -6.82 -3.50 16.11
N SER A 275 -6.41 -2.32 16.57
CA SER A 275 -6.80 -1.02 16.03
C SER A 275 -5.53 -0.30 15.59
N ARG A 276 -5.42 0.07 14.33
CA ARG A 276 -4.26 0.78 13.78
C ARG A 276 -4.65 2.09 13.14
N ALA A 277 -3.77 3.07 13.21
CA ALA A 277 -3.94 4.34 12.51
C ALA A 277 -4.05 4.13 10.99
N PRO A 278 -4.84 4.96 10.26
CA PRO A 278 -4.96 4.89 8.81
C PRO A 278 -3.63 5.22 8.13
N PHE A 279 -3.52 4.86 6.85
CA PHE A 279 -2.34 5.22 6.06
C PHE A 279 -2.25 6.74 5.86
N PHE A 280 -1.02 7.25 5.70
CA PHE A 280 -0.77 8.65 5.38
C PHE A 280 -1.51 9.07 4.11
N SER A 281 -1.26 8.38 3.00
CA SER A 281 -1.88 8.64 1.70
C SER A 281 -3.19 7.87 1.54
N GLY A 282 -4.24 8.55 1.12
CA GLY A 282 -5.58 7.98 0.93
C GLY A 282 -6.36 7.75 2.22
N GLY A 283 -5.71 7.84 3.37
CA GLY A 283 -6.34 7.76 4.69
C GLY A 283 -6.35 9.10 5.39
N VAL A 284 -5.21 9.55 5.92
CA VAL A 284 -5.10 10.84 6.62
C VAL A 284 -5.16 12.03 5.65
N PHE A 285 -4.46 11.92 4.53
CA PHE A 285 -4.49 12.90 3.45
C PHE A 285 -5.06 12.23 2.20
N LEU A 286 -6.27 12.60 1.77
CA LEU A 286 -6.91 12.03 0.58
C LEU A 286 -6.10 12.33 -0.68
N MET A 287 -5.64 13.58 -0.78
CA MET A 287 -4.86 14.12 -1.89
C MET A 287 -3.43 14.42 -1.44
N SER A 288 -2.74 13.42 -0.89
CA SER A 288 -1.40 13.60 -0.29
C SER A 288 -0.34 14.19 -1.23
N GLN A 289 -0.57 14.18 -2.55
CA GLN A 289 0.35 14.77 -3.53
C GLN A 289 0.15 16.28 -3.71
N SER A 290 -1.01 16.83 -3.36
CA SER A 290 -1.40 18.21 -3.72
C SER A 290 -2.10 19.00 -2.61
N SER A 291 -2.51 18.37 -1.50
CA SER A 291 -3.29 19.02 -0.47
C SER A 291 -2.77 18.79 0.94
N ASN A 292 -2.69 19.88 1.72
CA ASN A 292 -2.41 19.88 3.16
C ASN A 292 -3.64 19.60 4.01
N GLU A 293 -4.82 19.51 3.39
CA GLU A 293 -6.09 19.25 4.08
C GLU A 293 -6.17 17.84 4.62
N ILE A 294 -6.54 17.75 5.90
CA ILE A 294 -6.70 16.45 6.59
C ILE A 294 -8.09 15.89 6.31
N ASN A 295 -8.14 14.63 5.99
CA ASN A 295 -9.40 13.89 5.89
C ASN A 295 -10.09 13.86 7.27
N LYS A 296 -11.24 14.53 7.38
CA LYS A 296 -12.02 14.60 8.62
C LYS A 296 -12.64 13.25 8.99
N ASP A 297 -12.88 12.38 8.00
CA ASP A 297 -13.45 11.04 8.17
C ASP A 297 -12.41 9.95 8.39
N ALA A 298 -11.13 10.34 8.52
CA ALA A 298 -10.05 9.37 8.77
C ALA A 298 -10.24 8.69 10.12
N VAL A 299 -10.37 7.38 10.10
CA VAL A 299 -10.58 6.53 11.27
C VAL A 299 -9.57 5.40 11.30
N ASN A 300 -9.37 4.82 12.48
CA ASN A 300 -8.55 3.62 12.63
C ASN A 300 -9.20 2.44 11.92
N GLU A 301 -8.38 1.70 11.18
CA GLU A 301 -8.75 0.35 10.72
C GLU A 301 -8.64 -0.63 11.88
N LYS A 302 -9.54 -1.61 11.93
CA LYS A 302 -9.60 -2.60 13.00
C LYS A 302 -9.63 -4.00 12.43
N ALA A 303 -9.07 -4.94 13.16
CA ALA A 303 -9.16 -6.35 12.84
C ALA A 303 -9.44 -7.15 14.12
N PHE A 304 -10.45 -8.01 14.06
CA PHE A 304 -10.67 -9.08 15.03
C PHE A 304 -10.30 -10.40 14.40
N SER A 305 -9.52 -11.22 15.08
CA SER A 305 -9.12 -12.54 14.59
C SER A 305 -9.30 -13.60 15.67
N PHE A 306 -9.77 -14.77 15.25
CA PHE A 306 -9.83 -15.99 16.07
C PHE A 306 -9.28 -17.15 15.27
N GLU A 307 -8.47 -17.98 15.91
CA GLU A 307 -7.89 -19.19 15.31
C GLU A 307 -8.03 -20.36 16.27
N LEU A 308 -8.28 -21.54 15.71
CA LEU A 308 -8.27 -22.82 16.42
C LEU A 308 -7.47 -23.82 15.60
N GLY A 309 -6.50 -24.47 16.22
CA GLY A 309 -5.63 -25.38 15.50
C GLY A 309 -5.36 -26.69 16.26
N TYR A 310 -4.94 -27.68 15.48
CA TYR A 310 -4.46 -28.97 15.93
C TYR A 310 -3.14 -29.30 15.25
N GLY A 311 -2.18 -29.76 16.02
CA GLY A 311 -0.87 -30.20 15.56
C GLY A 311 -0.60 -31.65 15.94
N LEU A 312 -0.15 -32.44 14.96
CA LEU A 312 0.42 -33.76 15.17
C LEU A 312 1.89 -33.75 14.73
N ARG A 313 2.80 -34.14 15.61
CA ARG A 313 4.22 -34.26 15.31
C ARG A 313 4.75 -35.63 15.72
N TYR A 314 4.50 -36.60 14.87
CA TYR A 314 5.00 -37.96 15.04
C TYR A 314 6.33 -38.18 14.29
N LYS A 315 7.05 -39.26 14.56
CA LYS A 315 8.40 -39.54 14.00
C LYS A 315 8.52 -39.34 12.50
N TRP A 316 7.51 -39.78 11.77
CA TRP A 316 7.49 -39.76 10.30
C TRP A 316 6.36 -38.90 9.71
N LEU A 317 5.46 -38.37 10.55
CA LEU A 317 4.27 -37.63 10.15
C LEU A 317 4.14 -36.33 10.92
N TYR A 318 4.02 -35.22 10.19
CA TYR A 318 3.62 -33.93 10.69
C TYR A 318 2.27 -33.55 10.06
N VAL A 319 1.32 -33.12 10.88
CA VAL A 319 0.04 -32.57 10.42
C VAL A 319 -0.21 -31.28 11.21
N ALA A 320 -0.57 -30.23 10.50
CA ALA A 320 -1.13 -29.02 11.08
C ALA A 320 -2.49 -28.74 10.45
N LEU A 321 -3.51 -28.62 11.26
CA LEU A 321 -4.87 -28.23 10.88
C LEU A 321 -5.20 -26.93 11.60
N ASN A 322 -5.63 -25.91 10.85
CA ASN A 322 -5.98 -24.61 11.39
C ASN A 322 -7.33 -24.17 10.83
N ALA A 323 -8.20 -23.65 11.66
CA ALA A 323 -9.42 -22.96 11.28
C ALA A 323 -9.35 -21.52 11.77
N TYR A 324 -9.68 -20.56 10.91
CA TYR A 324 -9.57 -19.15 11.24
C TYR A 324 -10.83 -18.38 10.89
N PHE A 325 -11.03 -17.30 11.62
CA PHE A 325 -12.00 -16.26 11.33
C PHE A 325 -11.37 -14.89 11.59
N THR A 326 -11.37 -14.02 10.59
CA THR A 326 -10.90 -12.63 10.71
C THR A 326 -11.95 -11.68 10.16
N LYS A 327 -12.32 -10.68 10.95
CA LYS A 327 -13.16 -9.56 10.53
C LYS A 327 -12.31 -8.30 10.44
N TRP A 328 -12.21 -7.76 9.23
CA TRP A 328 -11.65 -6.43 8.96
C TRP A 328 -12.76 -5.40 9.04
N MET A 329 -12.49 -4.28 9.70
CA MET A 329 -13.47 -3.20 9.94
C MET A 329 -12.84 -1.84 9.66
N ASP A 330 -13.68 -0.93 9.18
CA ASP A 330 -13.34 0.49 8.97
C ASP A 330 -12.17 0.71 8.00
N LYS A 331 -11.98 -0.20 7.03
CA LYS A 331 -10.96 0.00 5.99
C LYS A 331 -11.33 1.20 5.14
N THR A 332 -10.34 2.05 4.85
CA THR A 332 -10.46 3.17 3.93
C THR A 332 -9.92 2.80 2.55
N THR A 333 -10.69 3.08 1.51
CA THR A 333 -10.28 2.92 0.11
C THR A 333 -10.56 4.23 -0.62
N SER A 334 -9.62 4.69 -1.42
CA SER A 334 -9.77 5.89 -2.23
C SER A 334 -9.40 5.62 -3.69
N LYS A 335 -10.03 6.36 -4.60
CA LYS A 335 -9.69 6.38 -6.01
C LYS A 335 -9.84 7.79 -6.57
N SER A 336 -8.87 8.21 -7.37
CA SER A 336 -8.92 9.50 -8.04
C SER A 336 -9.35 9.34 -9.50
N GLY A 337 -9.99 10.36 -10.03
CA GLY A 337 -10.39 10.52 -11.42
C GLY A 337 -10.25 11.98 -11.84
N TYR A 338 -10.64 12.28 -13.08
CA TYR A 338 -10.61 13.64 -13.63
C TYR A 338 -12.01 14.13 -13.91
N MET A 339 -12.25 15.42 -13.66
CA MET A 339 -13.46 16.17 -14.01
C MET A 339 -13.12 17.31 -14.97
N ASN A 340 -14.11 18.07 -15.44
CA ASN A 340 -13.95 19.24 -16.32
C ASN A 340 -13.06 18.95 -17.55
N ASN A 341 -13.47 17.99 -18.39
CA ASN A 341 -12.73 17.56 -19.57
C ASN A 341 -11.28 17.11 -19.29
N ASN A 342 -11.06 16.41 -18.17
CA ASN A 342 -9.77 15.92 -17.72
C ASN A 342 -8.76 17.01 -17.27
N THR A 343 -9.24 18.18 -16.88
CA THR A 343 -8.36 19.26 -16.38
C THR A 343 -8.20 19.25 -14.87
N GLU A 344 -9.24 18.83 -14.13
CA GLU A 344 -9.22 18.83 -12.66
C GLU A 344 -9.31 17.43 -12.08
N LEU A 345 -8.60 17.21 -10.98
CA LEU A 345 -8.58 15.95 -10.25
C LEU A 345 -9.67 15.93 -9.18
N TYR A 346 -10.40 14.82 -9.09
CA TYR A 346 -11.24 14.51 -7.94
C TYR A 346 -10.81 13.21 -7.26
N THR A 347 -11.17 13.04 -6.01
CA THR A 347 -11.00 11.79 -5.28
C THR A 347 -12.32 11.30 -4.70
N MET A 348 -12.63 10.05 -4.94
CA MET A 348 -13.62 9.31 -4.16
C MET A 348 -12.94 8.71 -2.93
N SER A 349 -13.48 8.95 -1.75
CA SER A 349 -13.06 8.31 -0.51
C SER A 349 -14.18 7.49 0.06
N MET A 350 -13.91 6.22 0.34
CA MET A 350 -14.84 5.26 0.92
C MET A 350 -14.25 4.74 2.22
N THR A 351 -14.84 5.09 3.34
CA THR A 351 -14.48 4.64 4.69
C THR A 351 -15.50 3.65 5.21
N GLY A 352 -15.15 2.89 6.25
CA GLY A 352 -16.06 1.95 6.87
C GLY A 352 -16.27 0.66 6.07
N VAL A 353 -15.35 0.31 5.18
CA VAL A 353 -15.41 -0.95 4.41
C VAL A 353 -15.03 -2.12 5.30
N ASN A 354 -15.91 -3.11 5.39
CA ASN A 354 -15.71 -4.29 6.21
C ASN A 354 -15.61 -5.54 5.33
N ALA A 355 -14.82 -6.52 5.80
CA ALA A 355 -14.69 -7.83 5.17
C ALA A 355 -14.54 -8.95 6.21
N LYS A 356 -15.09 -10.12 5.89
CA LYS A 356 -14.93 -11.36 6.64
C LYS A 356 -14.07 -12.33 5.87
N HIS A 357 -13.08 -12.91 6.55
CA HIS A 357 -12.23 -13.96 6.02
C HIS A 357 -12.31 -15.15 6.98
N MET A 358 -12.81 -16.27 6.49
CA MET A 358 -12.82 -17.51 7.26
C MET A 358 -12.37 -18.66 6.39
N GLY A 359 -11.79 -19.67 7.02
CA GLY A 359 -11.32 -20.83 6.30
C GLY A 359 -10.72 -21.91 7.17
N VAL A 360 -10.30 -22.96 6.50
CA VAL A 360 -9.59 -24.10 7.07
C VAL A 360 -8.33 -24.36 6.24
N GLU A 361 -7.23 -24.63 6.92
CA GLU A 361 -5.92 -24.91 6.33
C GLU A 361 -5.40 -26.22 6.88
N LEU A 362 -4.85 -27.07 6.02
CA LEU A 362 -4.24 -28.33 6.34
C LEU A 362 -2.85 -28.40 5.71
N ASP A 363 -1.84 -28.68 6.51
CA ASP A 363 -0.49 -29.00 6.08
C ASP A 363 -0.10 -30.40 6.55
N VAL A 364 0.46 -31.20 5.65
CA VAL A 364 0.92 -32.55 5.92
C VAL A 364 2.31 -32.75 5.36
N VAL A 365 3.22 -33.25 6.19
CA VAL A 365 4.53 -33.74 5.73
C VAL A 365 4.73 -35.15 6.26
N ALA A 366 4.90 -36.10 5.35
CA ALA A 366 5.16 -37.50 5.70
C ALA A 366 6.55 -37.95 5.20
N ARG A 367 7.30 -38.60 6.08
CA ARG A 367 8.60 -39.23 5.78
C ARG A 367 8.52 -40.72 6.12
N PRO A 368 7.78 -41.52 5.31
CA PRO A 368 7.56 -42.91 5.63
C PRO A 368 8.86 -43.73 5.62
N THR A 369 9.88 -43.28 4.89
CA THR A 369 11.23 -43.81 4.90
C THR A 369 12.26 -42.70 4.93
N PRO A 370 13.56 -42.96 5.23
CA PRO A 370 14.63 -41.97 5.14
C PRO A 370 14.88 -41.44 3.72
N TYR A 371 14.27 -42.05 2.72
CA TYR A 371 14.49 -41.70 1.31
C TYR A 371 13.32 -41.00 0.65
N VAL A 372 12.15 -40.95 1.31
CA VAL A 372 10.92 -40.39 0.71
C VAL A 372 10.34 -39.32 1.62
N THR A 373 10.12 -38.15 1.07
CA THR A 373 9.35 -37.08 1.71
C THR A 373 8.13 -36.75 0.84
N LEU A 374 6.96 -36.79 1.43
CA LEU A 374 5.69 -36.40 0.80
C LEU A 374 5.19 -35.14 1.50
N LYS A 375 4.63 -34.20 0.75
CA LYS A 375 4.07 -32.95 1.23
C LYS A 375 2.68 -32.76 0.66
N GLY A 376 1.76 -32.26 1.46
CA GLY A 376 0.42 -31.89 1.02
C GLY A 376 -0.04 -30.63 1.75
N MET A 377 -0.74 -29.77 1.04
CA MET A 377 -1.34 -28.55 1.58
C MET A 377 -2.73 -28.37 0.98
N LEU A 378 -3.69 -27.96 1.80
CA LEU A 378 -5.02 -27.57 1.38
C LEU A 378 -5.45 -26.33 2.17
N SER A 379 -5.85 -25.26 1.47
CA SER A 379 -6.47 -24.08 2.06
C SER A 379 -7.83 -23.85 1.40
N LEU A 380 -8.87 -23.81 2.23
CA LEU A 380 -10.25 -23.54 1.84
C LEU A 380 -10.73 -22.27 2.54
N GLY A 381 -10.76 -21.17 1.83
CA GLY A 381 -11.24 -19.88 2.33
C GLY A 381 -12.67 -19.57 1.87
N ASN A 382 -13.35 -18.71 2.62
CA ASN A 382 -14.57 -18.01 2.21
C ASN A 382 -14.42 -16.56 2.66
N TRP A 383 -14.05 -15.68 1.72
CA TRP A 383 -13.73 -14.28 1.99
C TRP A 383 -14.74 -13.41 1.28
N ARG A 384 -15.46 -12.61 2.06
CA ARG A 384 -16.55 -11.77 1.55
C ARG A 384 -16.52 -10.38 2.16
N TRP A 385 -16.98 -9.41 1.40
CA TRP A 385 -17.33 -8.10 1.93
C TRP A 385 -18.49 -8.25 2.93
N ASP A 386 -18.49 -7.45 4.00
CA ASP A 386 -19.40 -7.59 5.15
C ASP A 386 -20.26 -6.35 5.37
N ASN A 387 -20.36 -5.48 4.38
CA ASN A 387 -21.29 -4.37 4.33
C ASN A 387 -21.31 -3.71 2.96
N ASN A 388 -22.35 -2.92 2.71
CA ASN A 388 -22.35 -1.90 1.67
C ASN A 388 -21.54 -0.70 2.14
N ALA A 389 -20.97 0.05 1.20
CA ALA A 389 -20.12 1.19 1.51
C ALA A 389 -20.51 2.42 0.68
N THR A 390 -20.28 3.60 1.23
CA THR A 390 -20.55 4.86 0.54
C THR A 390 -19.24 5.61 0.31
N ALA A 391 -19.00 5.97 -0.93
CA ALA A 391 -17.89 6.82 -1.34
C ALA A 391 -18.38 8.26 -1.48
N TYR A 392 -17.61 9.20 -0.95
CA TYR A 392 -17.83 10.62 -1.08
C TYR A 392 -16.78 11.25 -1.99
N PHE A 393 -17.16 12.30 -2.70
CA PHE A 393 -16.33 12.95 -3.72
C PHE A 393 -15.72 14.25 -3.19
N TYR A 394 -14.45 14.45 -3.49
CA TYR A 394 -13.67 15.61 -3.08
C TYR A 394 -12.87 16.16 -4.28
N ASN A 395 -12.71 17.47 -4.35
CA ASN A 395 -11.84 18.11 -5.34
C ASN A 395 -10.34 18.02 -4.93
N SER A 396 -9.45 18.58 -5.75
CA SER A 396 -8.00 18.58 -5.50
C SER A 396 -7.60 19.33 -4.21
N ALA A 397 -8.43 20.25 -3.74
CA ALA A 397 -8.26 20.95 -2.46
C ALA A 397 -8.90 20.22 -1.26
N THR A 398 -9.38 18.98 -1.45
CA THR A 398 -10.08 18.17 -0.45
C THR A 398 -11.40 18.79 0.03
N GLN A 399 -12.02 19.67 -0.76
CA GLN A 399 -13.35 20.18 -0.50
C GLN A 399 -14.40 19.18 -0.99
N PRO A 400 -15.52 19.01 -0.26
CA PRO A 400 -16.62 18.13 -0.69
C PRO A 400 -17.25 18.66 -1.97
N LEU A 401 -17.43 17.79 -2.96
CA LEU A 401 -18.08 18.15 -4.23
C LEU A 401 -19.59 17.90 -4.15
N ALA A 402 -20.38 18.84 -4.69
CA ALA A 402 -21.81 18.66 -4.95
C ALA A 402 -22.04 18.11 -6.37
N ASN A 403 -21.13 18.39 -7.31
CA ASN A 403 -21.26 17.96 -8.71
C ASN A 403 -19.88 17.93 -9.37
N ILE A 404 -19.51 16.79 -9.97
CA ILE A 404 -18.20 16.67 -10.64
C ILE A 404 -18.18 17.24 -12.05
N THR A 405 -19.35 17.45 -12.69
CA THR A 405 -19.41 18.07 -14.04
C THR A 405 -19.17 19.56 -13.97
N THR A 406 -19.71 20.22 -12.93
CA THR A 406 -19.58 21.67 -12.74
C THR A 406 -18.46 22.06 -11.77
N GLY A 407 -17.92 21.10 -11.01
CA GLY A 407 -16.96 21.37 -9.92
C GLY A 407 -17.59 22.07 -8.70
N ALA A 408 -18.93 22.14 -8.61
CA ALA A 408 -19.60 22.81 -7.51
C ALA A 408 -19.26 22.14 -6.19
N VAL A 409 -18.91 22.96 -5.18
CA VAL A 409 -18.58 22.54 -3.82
C VAL A 409 -19.85 22.38 -3.01
N ALA A 410 -19.94 21.31 -2.22
CA ALA A 410 -21.06 21.04 -1.33
C ALA A 410 -21.00 21.89 -0.06
N SER A 411 -22.13 22.01 0.63
CA SER A 411 -22.26 22.80 1.86
C SER A 411 -21.40 22.26 3.03
N GLY A 412 -21.01 20.99 2.98
CA GLY A 412 -20.13 20.36 3.97
C GLY A 412 -19.90 18.88 3.72
N VAL A 413 -18.93 18.31 4.44
CA VAL A 413 -18.66 16.88 4.42
C VAL A 413 -19.87 16.12 4.99
N GLY A 414 -20.39 15.15 4.23
CA GLY A 414 -21.57 14.35 4.60
C GLY A 414 -22.90 15.11 4.52
N ALA A 415 -22.90 16.36 4.06
CA ALA A 415 -24.12 17.14 3.86
C ALA A 415 -25.06 16.49 2.81
N PRO A 416 -26.38 16.84 2.78
CA PRO A 416 -27.30 16.27 1.81
C PRO A 416 -26.90 16.50 0.35
N ASP A 417 -26.22 17.61 0.05
CA ASP A 417 -25.71 17.99 -1.25
C ASP A 417 -24.29 17.46 -1.53
N HIS A 418 -23.63 16.78 -0.57
CA HIS A 418 -22.35 16.13 -0.81
C HIS A 418 -22.54 14.94 -1.74
N LEU A 419 -21.95 15.03 -2.92
CA LEU A 419 -22.01 13.98 -3.92
C LEU A 419 -21.49 12.66 -3.36
N LYS A 420 -22.31 11.64 -3.43
CA LYS A 420 -22.01 10.31 -2.92
C LYS A 420 -22.35 9.23 -3.92
N PHE A 421 -21.64 8.12 -3.79
CA PHE A 421 -21.87 6.90 -4.54
C PHE A 421 -21.94 5.72 -3.58
N THR A 422 -23.04 4.97 -3.62
CA THR A 422 -23.21 3.79 -2.78
C THR A 422 -22.83 2.54 -3.56
N LEU A 423 -21.98 1.73 -2.98
CA LEU A 423 -21.55 0.44 -3.50
C LEU A 423 -22.19 -0.67 -2.69
N ASN A 424 -23.15 -1.36 -3.29
CA ASN A 424 -23.79 -2.54 -2.72
C ASN A 424 -22.91 -3.75 -2.98
N GLN A 425 -22.09 -4.10 -2.00
CA GLN A 425 -21.07 -5.15 -2.09
C GLN A 425 -21.22 -6.22 -1.01
N ASP A 426 -22.16 -6.08 -0.09
CA ASP A 426 -22.36 -7.02 1.00
C ASP A 426 -22.55 -8.45 0.49
N GLY A 427 -21.83 -9.40 1.06
CA GLY A 427 -21.84 -10.80 0.67
C GLY A 427 -21.04 -11.17 -0.60
N ILE A 428 -20.54 -10.19 -1.37
CA ILE A 428 -19.73 -10.43 -2.57
C ILE A 428 -18.35 -10.95 -2.18
N HIS A 429 -17.79 -11.90 -2.95
CA HIS A 429 -16.45 -12.41 -2.71
C HIS A 429 -15.37 -11.34 -2.85
N VAL A 430 -14.43 -11.34 -1.90
CA VAL A 430 -13.20 -10.53 -2.00
C VAL A 430 -12.31 -11.15 -3.08
N GLY A 431 -11.84 -10.31 -4.01
CA GLY A 431 -10.99 -10.71 -5.12
C GLY A 431 -9.48 -10.64 -4.80
N GLY A 432 -8.68 -10.92 -5.82
CA GLY A 432 -7.23 -10.74 -5.81
C GLY A 432 -6.42 -11.95 -5.31
N SER A 433 -7.06 -12.94 -4.65
CA SER A 433 -6.39 -14.17 -4.19
C SER A 433 -7.28 -15.39 -4.32
N ALA A 434 -6.71 -16.55 -4.59
CA ALA A 434 -7.44 -17.80 -4.67
C ALA A 434 -7.99 -18.20 -3.30
N GLN A 435 -9.30 -18.46 -3.23
CA GLN A 435 -9.96 -18.92 -2.00
C GLN A 435 -9.92 -20.45 -1.85
N THR A 436 -9.36 -21.16 -2.82
CA THR A 436 -8.98 -22.57 -2.71
C THR A 436 -7.57 -22.72 -3.27
N THR A 437 -6.67 -23.21 -2.44
CA THR A 437 -5.32 -23.59 -2.87
C THR A 437 -5.05 -25.00 -2.36
N ALA A 438 -4.55 -25.86 -3.22
CA ALA A 438 -4.08 -27.18 -2.85
C ALA A 438 -2.72 -27.43 -3.46
N ALA A 439 -1.85 -28.11 -2.75
CA ALA A 439 -0.57 -28.54 -3.30
C ALA A 439 -0.28 -29.97 -2.83
N ILE A 440 0.34 -30.73 -3.70
CA ILE A 440 0.93 -32.04 -3.39
C ILE A 440 2.33 -32.07 -3.97
N GLY A 441 3.27 -32.58 -3.20
CA GLY A 441 4.65 -32.68 -3.62
C GLY A 441 5.36 -33.89 -3.03
N GLY A 442 6.45 -34.27 -3.65
CA GLY A 442 7.28 -35.34 -3.18
C GLY A 442 8.75 -35.15 -3.53
N ASP A 443 9.61 -35.66 -2.68
CA ASP A 443 11.04 -35.74 -2.89
C ASP A 443 11.50 -37.18 -2.59
N VAL A 444 12.26 -37.75 -3.51
CA VAL A 444 12.87 -39.09 -3.38
C VAL A 444 14.37 -38.95 -3.47
N LYS A 445 15.07 -39.38 -2.42
CA LYS A 445 16.51 -39.51 -2.39
C LYS A 445 16.90 -40.83 -3.05
N LEU A 446 17.35 -40.77 -4.29
CA LEU A 446 17.79 -41.99 -5.04
C LEU A 446 19.20 -42.41 -4.65
N LEU A 447 20.12 -41.45 -4.48
CA LEU A 447 21.51 -41.69 -4.09
C LEU A 447 21.92 -40.67 -2.99
N LYS A 448 23.12 -40.83 -2.43
CA LYS A 448 23.62 -39.91 -1.42
C LYS A 448 23.57 -38.44 -1.85
N MET A 449 23.77 -38.18 -3.16
CA MET A 449 23.81 -36.81 -3.74
C MET A 449 22.74 -36.52 -4.76
N LEU A 450 21.83 -37.49 -5.04
CA LEU A 450 20.79 -37.32 -6.05
C LEU A 450 19.41 -37.40 -5.41
N HIS A 451 18.68 -36.26 -5.53
CA HIS A 451 17.28 -36.12 -5.15
C HIS A 451 16.44 -35.81 -6.40
N ILE A 452 15.28 -36.40 -6.49
CA ILE A 452 14.27 -36.07 -7.52
C ILE A 452 13.02 -35.66 -6.77
N GLY A 453 12.53 -34.44 -7.07
CA GLY A 453 11.31 -33.90 -6.50
C GLY A 453 10.39 -33.36 -7.58
N ALA A 454 9.08 -33.42 -7.28
CA ALA A 454 8.04 -32.78 -8.07
C ALA A 454 6.98 -32.22 -7.15
N ASP A 455 6.46 -31.05 -7.52
CA ASP A 455 5.38 -30.38 -6.83
C ASP A 455 4.29 -29.99 -7.83
N TYR A 456 3.03 -30.17 -7.44
CA TYR A 456 1.87 -29.72 -8.20
C TYR A 456 1.03 -28.80 -7.30
N THR A 457 0.64 -27.65 -7.82
CA THR A 457 -0.17 -26.66 -7.09
C THR A 457 -1.44 -26.37 -7.89
N TYR A 458 -2.58 -26.44 -7.22
CA TYR A 458 -3.89 -26.15 -7.77
C TYR A 458 -4.49 -24.89 -7.13
N TYR A 459 -4.97 -23.98 -7.96
CA TYR A 459 -5.66 -22.75 -7.55
C TYR A 459 -7.07 -22.74 -8.11
N ALA A 460 -8.05 -22.43 -7.25
CA ALA A 460 -9.43 -22.29 -7.67
C ALA A 460 -10.13 -21.20 -6.85
N ARG A 461 -11.33 -20.80 -7.29
CA ARG A 461 -12.09 -19.72 -6.70
C ARG A 461 -11.28 -18.43 -6.56
N LEU A 462 -10.49 -18.12 -7.60
CA LEU A 462 -9.81 -16.84 -7.77
C LEU A 462 -10.82 -15.87 -8.39
N TYR A 463 -11.32 -14.96 -7.59
CA TYR A 463 -12.24 -13.92 -8.02
C TYR A 463 -11.47 -12.68 -8.47
N ALA A 464 -11.99 -12.00 -9.50
CA ALA A 464 -11.42 -10.72 -9.93
C ALA A 464 -11.57 -9.69 -8.80
N ASP A 465 -10.53 -8.89 -8.60
CA ASP A 465 -10.67 -7.71 -7.76
C ASP A 465 -11.50 -6.66 -8.48
N TYR A 466 -12.29 -5.88 -7.76
CA TYR A 466 -12.97 -4.74 -8.34
C TYR A 466 -12.20 -3.46 -8.05
N SER A 467 -12.12 -2.58 -9.03
CA SER A 467 -11.72 -1.21 -8.79
C SER A 467 -12.97 -0.35 -8.74
N LEU A 468 -13.01 0.61 -7.81
CA LEU A 468 -14.04 1.65 -7.83
C LEU A 468 -14.09 2.22 -9.25
N PRO A 469 -15.27 2.23 -9.91
CA PRO A 469 -15.37 2.77 -11.26
C PRO A 469 -14.95 4.24 -11.25
N THR A 470 -14.36 4.71 -12.35
CA THR A 470 -14.22 6.14 -12.61
C THR A 470 -15.62 6.65 -12.93
N TYR A 471 -16.41 6.95 -11.92
CA TYR A 471 -17.81 7.25 -12.09
C TYR A 471 -18.06 8.74 -12.00
N GLY A 472 -18.65 9.29 -13.06
CA GLY A 472 -18.91 10.72 -13.21
C GLY A 472 -20.16 11.26 -12.54
N GLY A 473 -20.84 10.46 -11.70
CA GLY A 473 -22.09 10.90 -11.07
C GLY A 473 -22.36 10.24 -9.72
N GLY A 474 -23.27 10.82 -8.98
CA GLY A 474 -23.84 10.19 -7.78
C GLY A 474 -24.75 9.02 -8.17
N GLY A 475 -25.11 8.21 -7.19
CA GLY A 475 -26.02 7.10 -7.39
C GLY A 475 -25.66 5.86 -6.60
N GLU A 476 -26.13 4.74 -7.09
CA GLU A 476 -25.99 3.45 -6.46
C GLU A 476 -25.53 2.41 -7.49
N LEU A 477 -24.57 1.58 -7.13
CA LEU A 477 -24.12 0.45 -7.93
C LEU A 477 -24.22 -0.82 -7.09
N THR A 478 -24.94 -1.81 -7.61
CA THR A 478 -24.91 -3.15 -7.05
C THR A 478 -23.86 -3.97 -7.77
N LEU A 479 -22.85 -4.42 -7.04
CA LEU A 479 -21.86 -5.35 -7.57
C LEU A 479 -22.51 -6.70 -7.81
N LYS A 480 -22.23 -7.27 -8.97
CA LYS A 480 -22.45 -8.69 -9.21
C LYS A 480 -21.26 -9.48 -8.68
N GLU A 481 -21.47 -10.77 -8.42
CA GLU A 481 -20.38 -11.68 -8.08
C GLU A 481 -19.23 -11.48 -9.05
N PRO A 482 -17.98 -11.26 -8.58
CA PRO A 482 -16.86 -10.98 -9.44
C PRO A 482 -16.62 -12.15 -10.41
N TRP A 483 -16.11 -11.83 -11.60
CA TRP A 483 -15.70 -12.84 -12.55
C TRP A 483 -14.71 -13.80 -11.90
N ARG A 484 -14.98 -15.08 -12.01
CA ARG A 484 -14.16 -16.14 -11.45
C ARG A 484 -13.20 -16.65 -12.50
N VAL A 485 -11.90 -16.53 -12.24
CA VAL A 485 -10.87 -17.12 -13.09
C VAL A 485 -11.07 -18.64 -13.10
N PRO A 486 -11.02 -19.31 -14.27
CA PRO A 486 -11.02 -20.76 -14.33
C PRO A 486 -9.93 -21.34 -13.42
N ALA A 487 -10.20 -22.51 -12.85
CA ALA A 487 -9.22 -23.19 -12.02
C ALA A 487 -7.95 -23.48 -12.83
N ALA A 488 -6.79 -23.21 -12.20
CA ALA A 488 -5.48 -23.47 -12.78
C ALA A 488 -4.71 -24.45 -11.88
N GLY A 489 -3.89 -25.27 -12.51
CA GLY A 489 -3.07 -26.25 -11.83
C GLY A 489 -1.61 -26.23 -12.30
#